data_8743c6f0e64fea9071d6330b1f44716a
#
_entry.id   8743c6f0e64fea9071d6330b1f44716a
#
_cell.length_a   1.000
_cell.length_b   1.000
_cell.length_c   1.000
_cell.angle_alpha   90.00
_cell.angle_beta   90.00
_cell.angle_gamma   90.00
#
_symmetry.space_group_name_H-M   'P 1'
#
loop_
_entity.id
_entity.type
_entity.pdbx_description
1 polymer ?
#
loop_
_entity_poly.entity_id
_entity_poly.type
_entity_poly.pdbx_seq_one_letter_code
_entity_poly.pdbx_strand_id
1 'polypeptide(L)'
;MIPSGWPPYSRRPAKAVRVKAMTSAIQTLDAAERFCTERGLSLTPMRRRVLELLVEAGGPVKAYDLLSALKPGGAAQPPTVYRALDFLTRAGLAHKVEALNAYTACLNGHDEEDPCTGSAELFICESCGNVDERHMHRAHTDTPEGFVIGRSVVEHYGQCGRCAN
;
A
#
# COMPACT_ATOMS: atom_id res chain seq x y z
N MET A 1 24.35 -2.66 -3.46
CA MET A 1 24.70 -4.07 -3.22
C MET A 1 23.75 -4.58 -2.17
N ILE A 2 22.75 -5.39 -2.55
CA ILE A 2 21.74 -5.95 -1.63
C ILE A 2 22.40 -7.13 -0.92
N PRO A 3 22.41 -7.20 0.42
CA PRO A 3 22.94 -8.37 1.11
C PRO A 3 22.13 -9.59 0.75
N SER A 4 22.79 -10.62 0.22
CA SER A 4 22.23 -11.95 -0.05
C SER A 4 21.92 -12.65 1.27
N GLY A 5 20.70 -12.50 1.78
CA GLY A 5 20.32 -13.11 3.05
C GLY A 5 18.96 -12.68 3.58
N TRP A 6 18.10 -12.08 2.74
CA TRP A 6 16.75 -11.74 3.18
C TRP A 6 15.97 -13.02 3.47
N PRO A 7 15.48 -13.22 4.71
CA PRO A 7 14.68 -14.39 5.02
C PRO A 7 13.41 -14.38 4.18
N PRO A 8 12.95 -15.54 3.67
CA PRO A 8 11.69 -15.63 2.96
C PRO A 8 10.58 -15.15 3.89
N TYR A 9 9.72 -14.25 3.38
CA TYR A 9 8.52 -13.74 4.04
C TYR A 9 7.67 -14.92 4.53
N SER A 10 7.88 -15.34 5.77
CA SER A 10 7.12 -16.43 6.38
C SER A 10 5.75 -15.89 6.78
N ARG A 11 4.72 -16.33 6.06
CA ARG A 11 3.32 -16.15 6.41
C ARG A 11 3.07 -16.67 7.84
N ARG A 12 3.14 -15.79 8.85
CA ARG A 12 2.51 -16.09 10.12
C ARG A 12 1.07 -15.57 10.06
N PRO A 13 0.06 -16.45 10.13
CA PRO A 13 -1.32 -16.00 10.22
C PRO A 13 -1.49 -15.22 11.52
N ALA A 14 -1.86 -13.93 11.41
CA ALA A 14 -2.31 -13.15 12.54
C ALA A 14 -3.62 -13.76 13.05
N LYS A 15 -3.53 -14.62 14.08
CA LYS A 15 -4.68 -15.05 14.87
C LYS A 15 -5.17 -13.87 15.70
N ALA A 16 -6.47 -13.59 15.61
CA ALA A 16 -7.30 -12.77 16.49
C ALA A 16 -7.56 -11.29 16.14
N VAL A 17 -7.62 -10.89 14.85
CA VAL A 17 -8.09 -9.54 14.49
C VAL A 17 -9.25 -9.55 13.46
N ARG A 18 -9.88 -10.72 13.23
CA ARG A 18 -10.78 -10.90 12.08
C ARG A 18 -12.05 -10.04 12.07
N VAL A 19 -12.67 -9.74 13.21
CA VAL A 19 -13.96 -9.00 13.21
C VAL A 19 -13.76 -7.50 13.14
N LYS A 20 -12.78 -6.96 13.86
CA LYS A 20 -12.44 -5.52 13.82
C LYS A 20 -11.78 -5.11 12.50
N ALA A 21 -11.06 -6.03 11.87
CA ALA A 21 -10.42 -5.83 10.57
C ALA A 21 -11.43 -5.78 9.40
N MET A 22 -12.50 -6.56 9.42
CA MET A 22 -13.51 -6.55 8.33
C MET A 22 -14.30 -5.25 8.29
N THR A 23 -14.72 -4.72 9.43
CA THR A 23 -15.42 -3.42 9.49
C THR A 23 -14.51 -2.28 9.03
N SER A 24 -13.24 -2.32 9.43
CA SER A 24 -12.22 -1.37 8.97
C SER A 24 -11.95 -1.49 7.46
N ALA A 25 -11.91 -2.70 6.91
CA ALA A 25 -11.68 -2.92 5.48
C ALA A 25 -12.83 -2.37 4.60
N ILE A 26 -14.08 -2.60 5.00
CA ILE A 26 -15.25 -2.06 4.30
C ILE A 26 -15.21 -0.52 4.34
N GLN A 27 -14.96 0.07 5.50
CA GLN A 27 -14.86 1.52 5.65
C GLN A 27 -13.76 2.13 4.78
N THR A 28 -12.61 1.46 4.68
CA THR A 28 -11.50 1.88 3.82
C THR A 28 -11.88 1.85 2.35
N LEU A 29 -12.57 0.80 1.90
CA LEU A 29 -13.02 0.69 0.51
C LEU A 29 -14.09 1.72 0.16
N ASP A 30 -15.04 1.96 1.05
CA ASP A 30 -16.09 2.96 0.86
C ASP A 30 -15.50 4.39 0.84
N ALA A 31 -14.51 4.66 1.69
CA ALA A 31 -13.75 5.92 1.67
C ALA A 31 -13.00 6.09 0.35
N ALA A 32 -12.35 5.04 -0.15
CA ALA A 32 -11.66 5.07 -1.44
C ALA A 32 -12.61 5.31 -2.63
N GLU A 33 -13.83 4.76 -2.58
CA GLU A 33 -14.86 5.01 -3.61
C GLU A 33 -15.33 6.47 -3.60
N ARG A 34 -15.61 7.02 -2.42
CA ARG A 34 -15.98 8.45 -2.28
C ARG A 34 -14.86 9.35 -2.78
N PHE A 35 -13.63 9.11 -2.32
CA PHE A 35 -12.44 9.84 -2.74
C PHE A 35 -12.24 9.85 -4.26
N CYS A 36 -12.41 8.70 -4.92
CA CYS A 36 -12.34 8.61 -6.37
C CYS A 36 -13.46 9.40 -7.05
N THR A 37 -14.69 9.27 -6.56
CA THR A 37 -15.86 9.94 -7.13
C THR A 37 -15.72 11.46 -7.07
N GLU A 38 -15.30 12.00 -5.93
CA GLU A 38 -15.11 13.44 -5.72
C GLU A 38 -14.03 14.04 -6.63
N ARG A 39 -13.03 13.23 -7.02
CA ARG A 39 -11.93 13.65 -7.91
C ARG A 39 -12.13 13.26 -9.38
N GLY A 40 -13.30 12.75 -9.74
CA GLY A 40 -13.58 12.29 -11.10
C GLY A 40 -12.72 11.11 -11.54
N LEU A 41 -12.19 10.34 -10.58
CA LEU A 41 -11.41 9.15 -10.84
C LEU A 41 -12.32 7.92 -10.94
N SER A 42 -12.01 7.00 -11.84
CA SER A 42 -12.80 5.78 -12.01
C SER A 42 -12.19 4.61 -11.25
N LEU A 43 -12.79 4.22 -10.12
CA LEU A 43 -12.45 2.99 -9.40
C LEU A 43 -13.21 1.80 -10.01
N THR A 44 -12.68 1.27 -11.13
CA THR A 44 -13.30 0.13 -11.82
C THR A 44 -13.36 -1.11 -10.92
N PRO A 45 -14.26 -2.09 -11.20
CA PRO A 45 -14.37 -3.32 -10.39
C PRO A 45 -13.03 -4.04 -10.19
N MET A 46 -12.18 -4.07 -11.22
CA MET A 46 -10.84 -4.68 -11.11
C MET A 46 -9.92 -3.89 -10.17
N ARG A 47 -9.90 -2.55 -10.26
CA ARG A 47 -9.11 -1.69 -9.36
C ARG A 47 -9.57 -1.83 -7.93
N ARG A 48 -10.91 -1.84 -7.72
CA ARG A 48 -11.50 -2.06 -6.40
C ARG A 48 -11.09 -3.42 -5.83
N ARG A 49 -11.16 -4.49 -6.64
CA ARG A 49 -10.76 -5.83 -6.18
C ARG A 49 -9.29 -5.94 -5.82
N VAL A 50 -8.40 -5.28 -6.58
CA VAL A 50 -6.96 -5.22 -6.24
C VAL A 50 -6.75 -4.47 -4.92
N LEU A 51 -7.43 -3.33 -4.72
CA LEU A 51 -7.37 -2.58 -3.47
C LEU A 51 -7.88 -3.40 -2.28
N GLU A 52 -9.01 -4.10 -2.45
CA GLU A 52 -9.58 -5.00 -1.45
C GLU A 52 -8.56 -6.07 -0.99
N LEU A 53 -7.87 -6.72 -1.93
CA LEU A 53 -6.84 -7.70 -1.63
C LEU A 53 -5.65 -7.09 -0.86
N LEU A 54 -5.26 -5.85 -1.18
CA LEU A 54 -4.21 -5.14 -0.44
C LEU A 54 -4.65 -4.82 0.99
N VAL A 55 -5.89 -4.37 1.18
CA VAL A 55 -6.47 -4.07 2.51
C VAL A 55 -6.62 -5.34 3.34
N GLU A 56 -7.13 -6.43 2.74
CA GLU A 56 -7.28 -7.73 3.39
C GLU A 56 -5.94 -8.32 3.85
N ALA A 57 -4.88 -8.09 3.08
CA ALA A 57 -3.54 -8.57 3.41
C ALA A 57 -2.95 -7.85 4.64
N GLY A 58 -3.32 -6.59 4.88
CA GLY A 58 -2.85 -5.80 6.02
C GLY A 58 -1.33 -5.60 6.06
N GLY A 59 -0.68 -5.65 4.91
CA GLY A 59 0.76 -5.52 4.75
C GLY A 59 1.19 -5.59 3.28
N PRO A 60 2.51 -5.57 2.99
CA PRO A 60 3.01 -5.55 1.63
C PRO A 60 2.72 -6.86 0.88
N VAL A 61 2.20 -6.76 -0.33
CA VAL A 61 1.84 -7.88 -1.22
C VAL A 61 2.56 -7.71 -2.56
N LYS A 62 3.14 -8.78 -3.07
CA LYS A 62 3.75 -8.78 -4.40
C LYS A 62 2.67 -8.83 -5.50
N ALA A 63 2.92 -8.18 -6.62
CA ALA A 63 1.99 -8.17 -7.76
C ALA A 63 1.66 -9.58 -8.26
N TYR A 64 2.61 -10.52 -8.16
CA TYR A 64 2.39 -11.92 -8.52
C TYR A 64 1.38 -12.63 -7.59
N ASP A 65 1.42 -12.34 -6.29
CA ASP A 65 0.48 -12.91 -5.30
C ASP A 65 -0.93 -12.38 -5.54
N LEU A 66 -1.07 -11.08 -5.87
CA LEU A 66 -2.35 -10.48 -6.27
C LEU A 66 -2.90 -11.14 -7.54
N LEU A 67 -2.06 -11.36 -8.54
CA LEU A 67 -2.45 -12.06 -9.77
C LEU A 67 -2.96 -13.47 -9.47
N SER A 68 -2.28 -14.18 -8.58
CA SER A 68 -2.66 -15.53 -8.17
C SER A 68 -3.99 -15.55 -7.42
N ALA A 69 -4.26 -14.56 -6.57
CA ALA A 69 -5.53 -14.41 -5.86
C ALA A 69 -6.71 -14.03 -6.77
N LEU A 70 -6.43 -13.37 -7.90
CA LEU A 70 -7.44 -12.96 -8.89
C LEU A 70 -7.79 -14.04 -9.90
N LYS A 71 -6.93 -15.07 -10.07
CA LYS A 71 -7.11 -16.16 -11.05
C LYS A 71 -8.38 -17.01 -10.89
N PRO A 72 -8.93 -17.28 -9.69
CA PRO A 72 -10.16 -18.08 -9.56
C PRO A 72 -11.36 -17.51 -10.33
N GLY A 73 -11.34 -16.22 -10.67
CA GLY A 73 -12.36 -15.57 -11.53
C GLY A 73 -12.04 -15.55 -13.03
N GLY A 74 -10.94 -16.14 -13.46
CA GLY A 74 -10.66 -16.48 -14.87
C GLY A 74 -10.08 -15.37 -15.74
N ALA A 75 -9.90 -14.12 -15.30
CA ALA A 75 -9.66 -13.03 -16.27
C ALA A 75 -8.48 -12.09 -15.95
N ALA A 76 -7.77 -12.26 -14.85
CA ALA A 76 -6.68 -11.35 -14.54
C ALA A 76 -5.40 -11.74 -15.29
N GLN A 77 -5.01 -10.92 -16.24
CA GLN A 77 -3.70 -10.99 -16.89
C GLN A 77 -2.70 -10.08 -16.19
N PRO A 78 -1.39 -10.40 -16.19
CA PRO A 78 -0.38 -9.57 -15.55
C PRO A 78 -0.50 -8.07 -15.87
N PRO A 79 -0.67 -7.64 -17.15
CA PRO A 79 -0.82 -6.23 -17.47
C PRO A 79 -2.02 -5.56 -16.78
N THR A 80 -3.10 -6.30 -16.54
CA THR A 80 -4.31 -5.77 -15.88
C THR A 80 -4.04 -5.45 -14.41
N VAL A 81 -3.31 -6.33 -13.70
CA VAL A 81 -2.93 -6.11 -12.30
C VAL A 81 -1.99 -4.92 -12.19
N TYR A 82 -0.96 -4.83 -13.04
CA TYR A 82 -0.03 -3.70 -13.02
C TYR A 82 -0.69 -2.36 -13.35
N ARG A 83 -1.65 -2.33 -14.29
CA ARG A 83 -2.44 -1.11 -14.57
C ARG A 83 -3.32 -0.71 -13.39
N ALA A 84 -3.89 -1.68 -12.66
CA ALA A 84 -4.65 -1.39 -11.46
C ALA A 84 -3.75 -0.83 -10.35
N LEU A 85 -2.59 -1.44 -10.10
CA LEU A 85 -1.60 -0.98 -9.13
C LEU A 85 -1.06 0.41 -9.46
N ASP A 86 -0.73 0.68 -10.73
CA ASP A 86 -0.30 1.99 -11.20
C ASP A 86 -1.37 3.06 -10.95
N PHE A 87 -2.63 2.75 -11.25
CA PHE A 87 -3.74 3.66 -10.93
C PHE A 87 -3.85 3.90 -9.42
N LEU A 88 -3.85 2.85 -8.60
CA LEU A 88 -4.00 2.96 -7.16
C LEU A 88 -2.86 3.77 -6.52
N THR A 89 -1.63 3.57 -6.99
CA THR A 89 -0.48 4.33 -6.49
C THR A 89 -0.52 5.80 -6.91
N ARG A 90 -0.94 6.10 -8.14
CA ARG A 90 -1.13 7.49 -8.60
C ARG A 90 -2.27 8.19 -7.89
N ALA A 91 -3.34 7.47 -7.57
CA ALA A 91 -4.47 7.99 -6.81
C ALA A 91 -4.18 8.16 -5.30
N GLY A 92 -3.02 7.67 -4.81
CA GLY A 92 -2.70 7.70 -3.37
C GLY A 92 -3.43 6.65 -2.54
N LEU A 93 -4.09 5.67 -3.19
CA LEU A 93 -4.81 4.59 -2.53
C LEU A 93 -3.93 3.40 -2.16
N ALA A 94 -2.73 3.35 -2.71
CA ALA A 94 -1.71 2.35 -2.40
C ALA A 94 -0.30 2.94 -2.50
N HIS A 95 0.66 2.31 -1.85
CA HIS A 95 2.08 2.66 -1.94
C HIS A 95 2.88 1.46 -2.42
N LYS A 96 3.87 1.73 -3.27
CA LYS A 96 4.88 0.74 -3.63
C LYS A 96 5.98 0.77 -2.58
N VAL A 97 6.33 -0.38 -2.04
CA VAL A 97 7.47 -0.61 -1.14
C VAL A 97 8.61 -1.13 -2.02
N GLU A 98 9.53 -0.25 -2.38
CA GLU A 98 10.58 -0.57 -3.37
C GLU A 98 11.52 -1.67 -2.85
N ALA A 99 11.91 -1.60 -1.57
CA ALA A 99 12.78 -2.62 -0.95
C ALA A 99 12.23 -4.04 -1.05
N LEU A 100 10.91 -4.20 -1.01
CA LEU A 100 10.26 -5.50 -1.04
C LEU A 100 9.72 -5.86 -2.44
N ASN A 101 9.79 -4.91 -3.38
CA ASN A 101 9.10 -4.98 -4.67
C ASN A 101 7.64 -5.43 -4.49
N ALA A 102 6.95 -4.78 -3.57
CA ALA A 102 5.60 -5.11 -3.13
C ALA A 102 4.73 -3.85 -3.03
N TYR A 103 3.43 -4.02 -2.79
CA TYR A 103 2.47 -2.94 -2.67
C TYR A 103 1.69 -3.09 -1.37
N THR A 104 1.37 -1.97 -0.73
CA THR A 104 0.50 -1.91 0.45
C THR A 104 -0.65 -0.95 0.21
N ALA A 105 -1.83 -1.21 0.80
CA ALA A 105 -2.91 -0.23 0.79
C ALA A 105 -2.49 0.98 1.60
N CYS A 106 -2.89 2.19 1.17
CA CYS A 106 -2.81 3.38 2.02
C CYS A 106 -3.84 3.24 3.15
N LEU A 107 -3.37 3.19 4.38
CA LEU A 107 -4.20 3.06 5.59
C LEU A 107 -4.49 4.42 6.24
N ASN A 108 -3.84 5.48 5.77
CA ASN A 108 -4.12 6.84 6.22
C ASN A 108 -5.46 7.29 5.62
N GLY A 109 -6.33 7.86 6.47
CA GLY A 109 -7.67 8.27 6.08
C GLY A 109 -7.64 9.20 4.85
N HIS A 110 -8.57 8.99 3.94
CA HIS A 110 -8.81 9.88 2.82
C HIS A 110 -9.86 10.92 3.22
N ASP A 111 -9.68 11.52 4.41
CA ASP A 111 -10.60 12.49 4.98
C ASP A 111 -10.41 13.87 4.31
N GLU A 112 -11.48 14.68 4.32
CA GLU A 112 -11.48 16.01 3.70
C GLU A 112 -10.44 16.97 4.33
N GLU A 113 -10.10 16.76 5.63
CA GLU A 113 -9.20 17.64 6.37
C GLU A 113 -7.71 17.38 6.06
N ASP A 114 -7.36 16.16 5.64
CA ASP A 114 -5.98 15.80 5.29
C ASP A 114 -5.95 14.73 4.19
N PRO A 115 -6.25 15.11 2.94
CA PRO A 115 -6.30 14.16 1.85
C PRO A 115 -4.92 13.55 1.60
N CYS A 116 -4.85 12.23 1.57
CA CYS A 116 -3.62 11.54 1.19
C CYS A 116 -3.19 11.98 -0.21
N THR A 117 -2.08 12.69 -0.28
CA THR A 117 -1.49 13.18 -1.53
C THR A 117 -0.70 12.09 -2.28
N GLY A 118 -0.74 10.85 -1.79
CA GLY A 118 0.12 9.75 -2.26
C GLY A 118 1.53 9.81 -1.68
N SER A 119 1.80 10.71 -0.74
CA SER A 119 3.07 10.82 -0.02
C SER A 119 3.03 10.03 1.27
N ALA A 120 4.06 9.24 1.55
CA ALA A 120 4.13 8.39 2.73
C ALA A 120 5.56 8.22 3.26
N GLU A 121 5.68 8.01 4.56
CA GLU A 121 6.87 7.45 5.19
C GLU A 121 6.60 6.00 5.55
N LEU A 122 7.42 5.10 5.05
CA LEU A 122 7.32 3.66 5.25
C LEU A 122 8.46 3.21 6.17
N PHE A 123 8.13 2.58 7.29
CA PHE A 123 9.08 2.02 8.25
C PHE A 123 9.11 0.50 8.06
N ILE A 124 10.19 0.00 7.49
CA ILE A 124 10.34 -1.38 7.06
C ILE A 124 11.22 -2.12 8.07
N CYS A 125 10.66 -3.14 8.71
CA CYS A 125 11.43 -3.98 9.61
C CYS A 125 12.24 -5.02 8.83
N GLU A 126 13.56 -4.93 8.88
CA GLU A 126 14.46 -5.86 8.20
C GLU A 126 14.43 -7.28 8.77
N SER A 127 13.97 -7.44 10.03
CA SER A 127 13.89 -8.75 10.68
C SER A 127 12.61 -9.54 10.37
N CYS A 128 11.44 -8.88 10.30
CA CYS A 128 10.16 -9.57 10.09
C CYS A 128 9.37 -9.11 8.86
N GLY A 129 9.87 -8.14 8.10
CA GLY A 129 9.22 -7.61 6.91
C GLY A 129 7.95 -6.78 7.18
N ASN A 130 7.66 -6.47 8.45
CA ASN A 130 6.52 -5.60 8.79
C ASN A 130 6.77 -4.20 8.23
N VAL A 131 5.73 -3.61 7.66
CA VAL A 131 5.75 -2.22 7.18
C VAL A 131 4.72 -1.44 7.97
N ASP A 132 5.16 -0.36 8.60
CA ASP A 132 4.32 0.65 9.26
C ASP A 132 4.32 1.91 8.40
N GLU A 133 3.15 2.44 8.09
CA GLU A 133 2.98 3.64 7.26
C GLU A 133 2.66 4.84 8.12
N ARG A 134 3.32 5.96 7.84
CA ARG A 134 3.03 7.26 8.43
C ARG A 134 2.71 8.26 7.33
N HIS A 135 1.76 9.14 7.61
CA HIS A 135 1.45 10.23 6.70
C HIS A 135 2.58 11.24 6.65
N MET A 136 3.01 11.59 5.44
CA MET A 136 4.03 12.61 5.25
C MET A 136 3.36 13.97 5.03
N HIS A 137 3.34 14.82 6.06
CA HIS A 137 2.78 16.17 5.96
C HIS A 137 3.67 17.15 5.18
N ARG A 138 4.97 16.88 5.11
CA ARG A 138 5.94 17.68 4.34
C ARG A 138 7.07 16.81 3.82
N ALA A 139 7.44 16.98 2.55
CA ALA A 139 8.69 16.43 2.03
C ALA A 139 9.87 17.14 2.73
N HIS A 140 10.73 16.37 3.41
CA HIS A 140 11.91 16.87 4.10
C HIS A 140 13.10 17.09 3.15
N THR A 141 12.86 17.68 1.98
CA THR A 141 13.94 17.90 1.00
C THR A 141 13.96 19.36 0.56
N ASP A 142 15.16 19.90 0.46
CA ASP A 142 15.39 21.14 -0.28
C ASP A 142 15.02 20.88 -1.73
N THR A 143 13.94 21.50 -2.18
CA THR A 143 13.43 21.31 -3.53
C THR A 143 14.25 22.18 -4.48
N PRO A 144 14.79 21.62 -5.59
CA PRO A 144 15.45 22.42 -6.60
C PRO A 144 14.54 23.53 -7.14
N GLU A 145 15.13 24.66 -7.52
CA GLU A 145 14.38 25.79 -8.04
C GLU A 145 13.51 25.38 -9.24
N GLY A 146 12.25 25.76 -9.20
CA GLY A 146 11.27 25.42 -10.26
C GLY A 146 10.74 23.98 -10.23
N PHE A 147 11.19 23.12 -9.32
CA PHE A 147 10.70 21.74 -9.21
C PHE A 147 9.43 21.66 -8.33
N VAL A 148 8.37 21.08 -8.88
CA VAL A 148 7.11 20.85 -8.15
C VAL A 148 7.00 19.37 -7.78
N ILE A 149 7.00 19.08 -6.47
CA ILE A 149 6.85 17.72 -5.96
C ILE A 149 5.38 17.31 -6.05
N GLY A 150 5.06 16.29 -6.84
CA GLY A 150 3.72 15.72 -6.91
C GLY A 150 3.43 14.72 -5.80
N ARG A 151 4.42 13.91 -5.44
CA ARG A 151 4.35 12.94 -4.33
C ARG A 151 5.76 12.57 -3.88
N SER A 152 5.88 12.11 -2.63
CA SER A 152 7.13 11.60 -2.06
C SER A 152 6.86 10.32 -1.28
N VAL A 153 7.71 9.31 -1.49
CA VAL A 153 7.70 8.10 -0.65
C VAL A 153 9.11 7.95 -0.07
N VAL A 154 9.19 7.91 1.25
CA VAL A 154 10.45 7.73 1.99
C VAL A 154 10.41 6.40 2.69
N GLU A 155 11.44 5.60 2.49
CA GLU A 155 11.59 4.29 3.13
C GLU A 155 12.67 4.36 4.22
N HIS A 156 12.31 3.96 5.45
CA HIS A 156 13.18 3.82 6.59
C HIS A 156 13.37 2.35 6.91
N TYR A 157 14.61 1.93 7.09
CA TYR A 157 14.99 0.54 7.35
C TYR A 157 15.48 0.39 8.77
N GLY A 158 15.03 -0.66 9.47
CA GLY A 158 15.43 -0.90 10.84
C GLY A 158 14.74 -2.09 11.46
N GLN A 159 14.59 -2.09 12.79
CA GLN A 159 13.89 -3.13 13.52
C GLN A 159 12.65 -2.57 14.22
N CYS A 160 11.52 -3.25 14.08
CA CYS A 160 10.32 -2.87 14.82
C CYS A 160 10.46 -3.23 16.31
N GLY A 161 9.66 -2.59 17.19
CA GLY A 161 9.72 -2.83 18.63
C GLY A 161 9.53 -4.27 19.09
N ARG A 162 8.99 -5.16 18.23
CA ARG A 162 8.87 -6.59 18.51
C ARG A 162 10.17 -7.37 18.19
N CYS A 163 11.00 -6.83 17.31
CA CYS A 163 12.23 -7.48 16.85
C CYS A 163 13.48 -6.85 17.45
N ALA A 164 13.37 -5.68 18.06
CA ALA A 164 14.47 -4.94 18.69
C ALA A 164 14.72 -5.38 20.15
N ASN A 165 13.84 -6.23 20.74
CA ASN A 165 13.97 -6.79 22.10
C ASN A 165 14.48 -8.23 22.05
#